data_8f2c1f6387ff125633826308e6aa4b90
#
_entry.id   8f2c1f6387ff125633826308e6aa4b90
#
_cell.length_a   1.000
_cell.length_b   1.000
_cell.length_c   1.000
_cell.angle_alpha   90.00
_cell.angle_beta   90.00
_cell.angle_gamma   90.00
#
_symmetry.space_group_name_H-M   'P 1'
#
loop_
_entity.id
_entity.type
_entity.pdbx_description
1 polymer ?
#
loop_
_entity_poly.entity_id
_entity_poly.type
_entity_poly.pdbx_seq_one_letter_code
_entity_poly.pdbx_strand_id
1 'polypeptide(L)'
;MLAKRIIPCLDVDDGRVKKGVNFVNLIDVGSPVDIAASYEQQQADELVFLDITATVDARTTMRDVVQEISTQVFMPLTVGGGIKSVDDMTALLKAGADKVSLNSAALVNPELITEGAQKFGNQCMVVAIDVKTDEKTGEWYAYTHGGRNRTEWKALDWAKEAVARGAGELLVTSMDKDGTKSGFDIELYKALESVVNVPIIASGGAGKVEDFVDLFKQTSVTGALAASIFHFGEVKIPELKQELRAHGITVR
;
A
#
# COMPACT_ATOMS: atom_id res chain seq x y z
N MET A 1 20.97 0.87 -9.19
CA MET A 1 20.05 0.77 -8.03
C MET A 1 18.75 1.42 -8.46
N LEU A 2 17.59 0.81 -8.19
CA LEU A 2 16.28 1.40 -8.52
C LEU A 2 16.05 2.62 -7.61
N ALA A 3 15.51 3.72 -8.17
CA ALA A 3 15.14 4.89 -7.38
C ALA A 3 14.00 4.52 -6.41
N LYS A 4 14.11 5.02 -5.19
CA LYS A 4 13.10 4.82 -4.14
C LYS A 4 11.87 5.69 -4.41
N ARG A 5 10.69 5.21 -4.03
CA ARG A 5 9.40 5.87 -4.25
C ARG A 5 8.79 6.29 -2.92
N ILE A 6 8.24 7.48 -2.87
CA ILE A 6 7.44 8.01 -1.75
C ILE A 6 5.98 7.98 -2.16
N ILE A 7 5.19 7.22 -1.43
CA ILE A 7 3.85 6.81 -1.82
C ILE A 7 2.84 7.21 -0.74
N PRO A 8 2.05 8.26 -0.95
CA PRO A 8 0.90 8.55 -0.10
C PRO A 8 -0.18 7.47 -0.24
N CYS A 9 -0.91 7.20 0.86
CA CYS A 9 -2.06 6.31 0.87
C CYS A 9 -3.32 7.08 1.28
N LEU A 10 -4.40 6.88 0.53
CA LEU A 10 -5.72 7.44 0.81
C LEU A 10 -6.69 6.31 1.18
N ASP A 11 -7.13 6.29 2.43
CA ASP A 11 -8.24 5.45 2.86
C ASP A 11 -9.55 6.15 2.46
N VAL A 12 -10.34 5.53 1.62
CA VAL A 12 -11.58 6.11 1.08
C VAL A 12 -12.79 5.35 1.65
N ASP A 13 -13.72 6.10 2.23
CA ASP A 13 -14.98 5.60 2.75
C ASP A 13 -16.12 6.48 2.22
N ASP A 14 -17.06 5.84 1.53
CA ASP A 14 -18.21 6.51 0.88
C ASP A 14 -17.77 7.72 0.01
N GLY A 15 -16.75 7.53 -0.83
CA GLY A 15 -16.23 8.55 -1.74
C GLY A 15 -15.48 9.71 -1.08
N ARG A 16 -15.16 9.63 0.20
CA ARG A 16 -14.41 10.64 0.95
C ARG A 16 -13.14 10.04 1.55
N VAL A 17 -12.06 10.82 1.57
CA VAL A 17 -10.86 10.40 2.28
C VAL A 17 -11.09 10.48 3.77
N LYS A 18 -10.88 9.36 4.43
CA LYS A 18 -10.99 9.22 5.88
C LYS A 18 -9.64 8.84 6.48
N LYS A 19 -9.40 9.29 7.69
CA LYS A 19 -8.22 8.86 8.45
C LYS A 19 -8.56 8.61 9.90
N GLY A 20 -8.06 7.49 10.42
CA GLY A 20 -8.14 7.09 11.82
C GLY A 20 -6.98 6.19 12.18
N VAL A 21 -6.77 5.96 13.47
CA VAL A 21 -5.81 4.97 13.96
C VAL A 21 -6.50 3.61 13.95
N ASN A 22 -5.90 2.60 13.31
CA ASN A 22 -6.47 1.25 13.17
C ASN A 22 -7.91 1.25 12.62
N PHE A 23 -8.24 2.15 11.69
CA PHE A 23 -9.59 2.31 11.10
C PHE A 23 -10.70 2.60 12.12
N VAL A 24 -10.36 3.23 13.26
CA VAL A 24 -11.31 3.64 14.30
C VAL A 24 -11.31 5.17 14.42
N ASN A 25 -12.45 5.76 14.77
CA ASN A 25 -12.64 7.21 14.91
C ASN A 25 -12.20 7.97 13.64
N LEU A 26 -12.74 7.58 12.49
CA LEU A 26 -12.41 8.15 11.19
C LEU A 26 -12.75 9.65 11.13
N ILE A 27 -11.75 10.45 10.77
CA ILE A 27 -11.88 11.89 10.52
C ILE A 27 -11.94 12.09 9.01
N ASP A 28 -12.86 12.92 8.54
CA ASP A 28 -12.95 13.31 7.14
C ASP A 28 -11.80 14.27 6.80
N VAL A 29 -10.99 13.89 5.80
CA VAL A 29 -9.82 14.66 5.36
C VAL A 29 -10.15 15.51 4.13
N GLY A 30 -11.11 15.08 3.31
CA GLY A 30 -11.53 15.84 2.14
C GLY A 30 -11.88 15.02 0.90
N SER A 31 -11.93 15.69 -0.25
CA SER A 31 -12.14 15.08 -1.55
C SER A 31 -10.91 14.27 -1.98
N PRO A 32 -11.06 13.01 -2.41
CA PRO A 32 -9.96 12.22 -2.95
C PRO A 32 -9.25 12.89 -4.13
N VAL A 33 -10.00 13.56 -5.00
CA VAL A 33 -9.48 14.23 -6.20
C VAL A 33 -8.58 15.41 -5.83
N ASP A 34 -9.04 16.28 -4.93
CA ASP A 34 -8.27 17.44 -4.48
C ASP A 34 -6.99 17.04 -3.75
N ILE A 35 -7.08 15.99 -2.93
CA ILE A 35 -5.94 15.46 -2.18
C ILE A 35 -4.93 14.81 -3.13
N ALA A 36 -5.41 14.04 -4.13
CA ALA A 36 -4.56 13.44 -5.14
C ALA A 36 -3.80 14.51 -5.96
N ALA A 37 -4.50 15.57 -6.39
CA ALA A 37 -3.88 16.70 -7.08
C ALA A 37 -2.83 17.42 -6.22
N SER A 38 -3.10 17.57 -4.92
CA SER A 38 -2.12 18.12 -3.98
C SER A 38 -0.86 17.26 -3.86
N TYR A 39 -0.99 15.94 -3.85
CA TYR A 39 0.16 15.03 -3.81
C TYR A 39 0.96 15.02 -5.11
N GLU A 40 0.30 15.17 -6.25
CA GLU A 40 1.02 15.35 -7.52
C GLU A 40 1.84 16.63 -7.54
N GLN A 41 1.26 17.75 -7.06
CA GLN A 41 1.99 19.01 -6.90
C GLN A 41 3.19 18.89 -5.95
N GLN A 42 3.10 18.05 -4.93
CA GLN A 42 4.18 17.71 -4.02
C GLN A 42 5.16 16.69 -4.59
N GLN A 43 4.98 16.26 -5.85
CA GLN A 43 5.85 15.28 -6.53
C GLN A 43 5.88 13.90 -5.83
N ALA A 44 4.75 13.43 -5.34
CA ALA A 44 4.60 12.03 -4.95
C ALA A 44 4.87 11.13 -6.16
N ASP A 45 5.44 9.95 -5.92
CA ASP A 45 5.86 9.07 -7.01
C ASP A 45 4.77 8.14 -7.51
N GLU A 46 3.87 7.77 -6.63
CA GLU A 46 2.69 6.93 -6.85
C GLU A 46 1.64 7.28 -5.80
N LEU A 47 0.41 6.87 -6.02
CA LEU A 47 -0.68 7.03 -5.05
C LEU A 47 -1.39 5.69 -4.85
N VAL A 48 -1.67 5.36 -3.60
CA VAL A 48 -2.46 4.17 -3.25
C VAL A 48 -3.82 4.61 -2.73
N PHE A 49 -4.87 4.04 -3.29
CA PHE A 49 -6.25 4.18 -2.83
C PHE A 49 -6.72 2.87 -2.24
N LEU A 50 -7.22 2.91 -1.01
CA LEU A 50 -7.81 1.76 -0.35
C LEU A 50 -9.27 2.06 -0.05
N ASP A 51 -10.18 1.35 -0.71
CA ASP A 51 -11.60 1.33 -0.34
C ASP A 51 -11.73 0.56 0.98
N ILE A 52 -12.08 1.29 2.02
CA ILE A 52 -12.33 0.73 3.36
C ILE A 52 -13.82 0.51 3.63
N THR A 53 -14.69 0.82 2.66
CA THR A 53 -16.14 0.63 2.75
C THR A 53 -16.51 -0.83 2.49
N ALA A 54 -17.44 -1.38 3.25
CA ALA A 54 -17.81 -2.80 3.20
C ALA A 54 -18.98 -3.11 2.24
N THR A 55 -19.52 -2.15 1.48
CA THR A 55 -20.77 -2.30 0.72
C THR A 55 -20.59 -2.41 -0.79
N VAL A 56 -21.62 -2.96 -1.49
CA VAL A 56 -21.63 -3.10 -2.97
C VAL A 56 -21.70 -1.73 -3.66
N ASP A 57 -22.40 -0.79 -3.08
CA ASP A 57 -22.56 0.56 -3.65
C ASP A 57 -21.23 1.34 -3.63
N ALA A 58 -20.35 1.06 -2.67
CA ALA A 58 -19.03 1.64 -2.57
C ALA A 58 -18.13 1.35 -3.79
N ARG A 59 -18.28 0.19 -4.43
CA ARG A 59 -17.47 -0.16 -5.62
C ARG A 59 -17.78 0.73 -6.83
N THR A 60 -19.04 1.10 -7.01
CA THR A 60 -19.41 2.06 -8.05
C THR A 60 -18.82 3.43 -7.74
N THR A 61 -18.94 3.88 -6.50
CA THR A 61 -18.36 5.14 -6.02
C THR A 61 -16.84 5.16 -6.19
N MET A 62 -16.14 4.06 -5.82
CA MET A 62 -14.67 3.97 -5.99
C MET A 62 -14.25 4.03 -7.45
N ARG A 63 -14.95 3.33 -8.35
CA ARG A 63 -14.67 3.38 -9.78
C ARG A 63 -14.81 4.79 -10.32
N ASP A 64 -15.87 5.50 -9.94
CA ASP A 64 -16.13 6.85 -10.40
C ASP A 64 -15.08 7.84 -9.86
N VAL A 65 -14.66 7.69 -8.60
CA VAL A 65 -13.55 8.45 -8.00
C VAL A 65 -12.23 8.20 -8.74
N VAL A 66 -11.90 6.93 -9.04
CA VAL A 66 -10.69 6.57 -9.80
C VAL A 66 -10.72 7.19 -11.20
N GLN A 67 -11.87 7.14 -11.87
CA GLN A 67 -12.03 7.75 -13.19
C GLN A 67 -11.84 9.27 -13.14
N GLU A 68 -12.39 9.94 -12.15
CA GLU A 68 -12.24 11.40 -12.00
C GLU A 68 -10.76 11.77 -11.73
N ILE A 69 -10.09 11.06 -10.81
CA ILE A 69 -8.68 11.27 -10.50
C ILE A 69 -7.81 11.05 -11.72
N SER A 70 -8.02 9.98 -12.48
CA SER A 70 -7.21 9.64 -13.65
C SER A 70 -7.25 10.69 -14.76
N THR A 71 -8.22 11.59 -14.74
CA THR A 71 -8.29 12.75 -15.66
C THR A 71 -7.49 13.96 -15.20
N GLN A 72 -7.10 14.02 -13.93
CA GLN A 72 -6.47 15.18 -13.32
C GLN A 72 -5.06 14.91 -12.79
N VAL A 73 -4.73 13.65 -12.52
CA VAL A 73 -3.48 13.22 -11.90
C VAL A 73 -2.78 12.21 -12.80
N PHE A 74 -1.47 12.39 -13.02
CA PHE A 74 -0.67 11.60 -13.95
C PHE A 74 0.35 10.68 -13.27
N MET A 75 0.47 10.75 -11.94
CA MET A 75 1.24 9.75 -11.20
C MET A 75 0.52 8.41 -11.19
N PRO A 76 1.23 7.26 -11.16
CA PRO A 76 0.63 5.94 -11.14
C PRO A 76 -0.33 5.76 -9.95
N LEU A 77 -1.49 5.15 -10.23
CA LEU A 77 -2.53 4.83 -9.27
C LEU A 77 -2.57 3.32 -8.98
N THR A 78 -2.44 2.95 -7.72
CA THR A 78 -2.75 1.61 -7.23
C THR A 78 -4.07 1.66 -6.46
N VAL A 79 -5.03 0.84 -6.84
CA VAL A 79 -6.35 0.80 -6.20
C VAL A 79 -6.56 -0.55 -5.53
N GLY A 80 -6.95 -0.53 -4.27
CA GLY A 80 -7.24 -1.72 -3.47
C GLY A 80 -8.52 -1.57 -2.64
N GLY A 81 -8.85 -2.64 -1.92
CA GLY A 81 -10.08 -2.71 -1.14
C GLY A 81 -11.24 -3.33 -1.93
N GLY A 82 -11.93 -4.27 -1.31
CA GLY A 82 -13.15 -4.87 -1.84
C GLY A 82 -13.04 -5.70 -3.12
N ILE A 83 -11.88 -5.84 -3.75
CA ILE A 83 -11.67 -6.61 -5.00
C ILE A 83 -11.83 -8.10 -4.72
N LYS A 84 -12.77 -8.76 -5.40
CA LYS A 84 -13.10 -10.18 -5.19
C LYS A 84 -13.09 -11.00 -6.47
N SER A 85 -12.97 -10.36 -7.64
CA SER A 85 -13.04 -11.01 -8.94
C SER A 85 -12.14 -10.33 -9.97
N VAL A 86 -11.87 -11.04 -11.06
CA VAL A 86 -11.17 -10.49 -12.24
C VAL A 86 -12.00 -9.39 -12.92
N ASP A 87 -13.32 -9.43 -12.79
CA ASP A 87 -14.19 -8.38 -13.32
C ASP A 87 -14.08 -7.08 -12.51
N ASP A 88 -13.96 -7.17 -11.18
CA ASP A 88 -13.65 -5.99 -10.33
C ASP A 88 -12.32 -5.36 -10.76
N MET A 89 -11.26 -6.17 -10.95
CA MET A 89 -9.96 -5.69 -11.44
C MET A 89 -10.10 -4.99 -12.80
N THR A 90 -10.84 -5.62 -13.73
CA THR A 90 -11.09 -5.08 -15.07
C THR A 90 -11.78 -3.71 -14.99
N ALA A 91 -12.76 -3.57 -14.12
CA ALA A 91 -13.50 -2.32 -13.94
C ALA A 91 -12.60 -1.18 -13.44
N LEU A 92 -11.73 -1.45 -12.44
CA LEU A 92 -10.81 -0.46 -11.88
C LEU A 92 -9.70 -0.07 -12.86
N LEU A 93 -9.09 -1.03 -13.56
CA LEU A 93 -8.07 -0.75 -14.57
C LEU A 93 -8.65 0.05 -15.75
N LYS A 94 -9.88 -0.23 -16.18
CA LYS A 94 -10.56 0.57 -17.20
C LYS A 94 -10.94 1.97 -16.73
N ALA A 95 -11.15 2.16 -15.42
CA ALA A 95 -11.43 3.46 -14.84
C ALA A 95 -10.18 4.35 -14.73
N GLY A 96 -8.98 3.78 -14.92
CA GLY A 96 -7.72 4.52 -14.94
C GLY A 96 -6.71 4.12 -13.84
N ALA A 97 -6.97 3.05 -13.09
CA ALA A 97 -5.96 2.48 -12.21
C ALA A 97 -4.82 1.84 -13.03
N ASP A 98 -3.58 2.02 -12.62
CA ASP A 98 -2.41 1.37 -13.21
C ASP A 98 -2.17 -0.01 -12.60
N LYS A 99 -2.49 -0.17 -11.32
CA LYS A 99 -2.34 -1.41 -10.57
C LYS A 99 -3.56 -1.67 -9.70
N VAL A 100 -3.81 -2.92 -9.41
CA VAL A 100 -4.83 -3.36 -8.44
C VAL A 100 -4.15 -4.07 -7.26
N SER A 101 -4.64 -3.79 -6.06
CA SER A 101 -4.09 -4.37 -4.83
C SER A 101 -5.08 -5.34 -4.20
N LEU A 102 -4.64 -6.59 -4.04
CA LEU A 102 -5.40 -7.68 -3.43
C LEU A 102 -4.87 -7.96 -2.02
N ASN A 103 -5.77 -8.12 -1.05
CA ASN A 103 -5.44 -8.53 0.32
C ASN A 103 -6.28 -9.74 0.73
N SER A 104 -7.32 -9.56 1.54
CA SER A 104 -8.11 -10.66 2.13
C SER A 104 -8.69 -11.63 1.09
N ALA A 105 -9.12 -11.13 -0.06
CA ALA A 105 -9.65 -11.99 -1.13
C ALA A 105 -8.60 -12.96 -1.68
N ALA A 106 -7.35 -12.52 -1.80
CA ALA A 106 -6.25 -13.37 -2.26
C ALA A 106 -5.86 -14.42 -1.21
N LEU A 107 -5.94 -14.10 0.09
CA LEU A 107 -5.71 -15.07 1.17
C LEU A 107 -6.79 -16.17 1.21
N VAL A 108 -8.03 -15.83 0.84
CA VAL A 108 -9.15 -16.79 0.74
C VAL A 108 -9.08 -17.59 -0.55
N ASN A 109 -8.79 -16.93 -1.67
CA ASN A 109 -8.69 -17.55 -3.00
C ASN A 109 -7.40 -17.07 -3.69
N PRO A 110 -6.26 -17.75 -3.47
CA PRO A 110 -4.98 -17.36 -4.08
C PRO A 110 -4.97 -17.42 -5.61
N GLU A 111 -5.87 -18.21 -6.23
CA GLU A 111 -5.98 -18.31 -7.69
C GLU A 111 -6.34 -16.97 -8.33
N LEU A 112 -6.99 -16.08 -7.59
CA LEU A 112 -7.31 -14.73 -8.03
C LEU A 112 -6.05 -13.93 -8.45
N ILE A 113 -4.91 -14.17 -7.82
CA ILE A 113 -3.63 -13.55 -8.21
C ILE A 113 -3.20 -14.10 -9.57
N THR A 114 -3.28 -15.42 -9.77
CA THR A 114 -2.89 -16.09 -11.03
C THR A 114 -3.75 -15.61 -12.19
N GLU A 115 -5.07 -15.59 -12.01
CA GLU A 115 -6.02 -15.13 -13.03
C GLU A 115 -5.78 -13.65 -13.40
N GLY A 116 -5.57 -12.79 -12.41
CA GLY A 116 -5.26 -11.38 -12.62
C GLY A 116 -3.94 -11.19 -13.36
N ALA A 117 -2.88 -11.89 -12.94
CA ALA A 117 -1.57 -11.83 -13.57
C ALA A 117 -1.59 -12.34 -15.02
N GLN A 118 -2.33 -13.40 -15.31
CA GLN A 118 -2.49 -13.92 -16.68
C GLN A 118 -3.24 -12.93 -17.58
N LYS A 119 -4.23 -12.24 -17.06
CA LYS A 119 -5.06 -11.31 -17.84
C LYS A 119 -4.41 -9.92 -18.02
N PHE A 120 -3.76 -9.39 -17.01
CA PHE A 120 -3.28 -8.01 -16.99
C PHE A 120 -1.76 -7.87 -16.94
N GLY A 121 -1.04 -8.96 -16.68
CA GLY A 121 0.39 -8.99 -16.42
C GLY A 121 0.73 -8.80 -14.93
N ASN A 122 1.85 -9.38 -14.52
CA ASN A 122 2.32 -9.33 -13.12
C ASN A 122 2.49 -7.89 -12.62
N GLN A 123 2.94 -6.97 -13.49
CA GLN A 123 3.19 -5.57 -13.15
C GLN A 123 1.93 -4.81 -12.69
N CYS A 124 0.73 -5.29 -13.03
CA CYS A 124 -0.53 -4.72 -12.57
C CYS A 124 -1.00 -5.30 -11.22
N MET A 125 -0.34 -6.38 -10.74
CA MET A 125 -0.78 -7.13 -9.57
C MET A 125 0.05 -6.78 -8.34
N VAL A 126 -0.55 -6.06 -7.41
CA VAL A 126 0.01 -5.80 -6.07
C VAL A 126 -0.69 -6.73 -5.07
N VAL A 127 0.07 -7.44 -4.25
CA VAL A 127 -0.50 -8.17 -3.12
C VAL A 127 -0.18 -7.42 -1.84
N ALA A 128 -1.22 -6.95 -1.16
CA ALA A 128 -1.11 -6.32 0.15
C ALA A 128 -1.11 -7.40 1.24
N ILE A 129 -0.21 -7.25 2.20
CA ILE A 129 -0.05 -8.19 3.32
C ILE A 129 -0.03 -7.40 4.62
N ASP A 130 -1.07 -7.55 5.43
CA ASP A 130 -1.07 -7.05 6.80
C ASP A 130 -0.35 -8.08 7.67
N VAL A 131 0.76 -7.68 8.27
CA VAL A 131 1.63 -8.56 9.05
C VAL A 131 1.61 -8.16 10.51
N LYS A 132 1.44 -9.15 11.38
CA LYS A 132 1.57 -8.97 12.83
C LYS A 132 2.38 -10.09 13.45
N THR A 133 3.17 -9.74 14.47
CA THR A 133 3.90 -10.70 15.27
C THR A 133 2.94 -11.48 16.18
N ASP A 134 3.00 -12.79 16.15
CA ASP A 134 2.30 -13.64 17.11
C ASP A 134 3.03 -13.62 18.45
N GLU A 135 2.38 -13.16 19.50
CA GLU A 135 2.98 -12.94 20.82
C GLU A 135 3.51 -14.25 21.47
N LYS A 136 2.98 -15.40 21.06
CA LYS A 136 3.35 -16.69 21.65
C LYS A 136 4.57 -17.30 20.99
N THR A 137 4.69 -17.09 19.66
CA THR A 137 5.75 -17.73 18.87
C THR A 137 6.85 -16.76 18.47
N GLY A 138 6.59 -15.47 18.48
CA GLY A 138 7.48 -14.42 17.94
C GLY A 138 7.57 -14.42 16.42
N GLU A 139 6.73 -15.20 15.73
CA GLU A 139 6.71 -15.31 14.28
C GLU A 139 5.71 -14.32 13.65
N TRP A 140 5.98 -13.90 12.41
CA TRP A 140 5.11 -13.04 11.63
C TRP A 140 4.03 -13.85 10.90
N TYR A 141 2.77 -13.43 11.06
CA TYR A 141 1.63 -14.02 10.36
C TYR A 141 0.91 -12.97 9.49
N ALA A 142 0.33 -13.45 8.38
CA ALA A 142 -0.57 -12.65 7.58
C ALA A 142 -1.96 -12.57 8.22
N TYR A 143 -2.56 -11.38 8.16
CA TYR A 143 -3.87 -11.10 8.72
C TYR A 143 -4.84 -10.65 7.63
N THR A 144 -6.13 -10.80 7.87
CA THR A 144 -7.22 -10.30 7.03
C THR A 144 -8.03 -9.24 7.77
N HIS A 145 -8.93 -8.58 7.04
CA HIS A 145 -9.88 -7.60 7.57
C HIS A 145 -9.19 -6.46 8.34
N GLY A 146 -8.16 -5.87 7.75
CA GLY A 146 -7.42 -4.77 8.37
C GLY A 146 -6.72 -5.19 9.68
N GLY A 147 -6.07 -6.34 9.68
CA GLY A 147 -5.30 -6.84 10.82
C GLY A 147 -6.12 -7.48 11.95
N ARG A 148 -7.43 -7.74 11.73
CA ARG A 148 -8.31 -8.27 12.79
C ARG A 148 -8.27 -9.78 12.92
N ASN A 149 -8.12 -10.51 11.80
CA ASN A 149 -8.21 -11.96 11.79
C ASN A 149 -6.88 -12.56 11.35
N ARG A 150 -6.20 -13.26 12.26
CA ARG A 150 -5.00 -14.04 11.94
C ARG A 150 -5.36 -15.17 11.00
N THR A 151 -4.53 -15.40 10.00
CA THR A 151 -4.61 -16.55 9.10
C THR A 151 -3.65 -17.65 9.56
N GLU A 152 -3.69 -18.81 8.90
CA GLU A 152 -2.70 -19.88 9.08
C GLU A 152 -1.38 -19.59 8.34
N TRP A 153 -1.35 -18.58 7.47
CA TRP A 153 -0.19 -18.23 6.70
C TRP A 153 0.85 -17.47 7.51
N LYS A 154 2.05 -18.01 7.61
CA LYS A 154 3.21 -17.20 7.99
C LYS A 154 3.45 -16.15 6.91
N ALA A 155 3.79 -14.93 7.31
CA ALA A 155 3.92 -13.81 6.37
C ALA A 155 4.94 -14.07 5.24
N LEU A 156 6.08 -14.67 5.57
CA LEU A 156 7.12 -15.01 4.60
C LEU A 156 6.68 -16.11 3.61
N ASP A 157 5.91 -17.08 4.06
CA ASP A 157 5.42 -18.16 3.20
C ASP A 157 4.30 -17.65 2.29
N TRP A 158 3.43 -16.78 2.81
CA TRP A 158 2.43 -16.12 1.98
C TRP A 158 3.06 -15.19 0.94
N ALA A 159 4.10 -14.45 1.29
CA ALA A 159 4.83 -13.61 0.34
C ALA A 159 5.41 -14.44 -0.82
N LYS A 160 6.04 -15.59 -0.53
CA LYS A 160 6.54 -16.53 -1.56
C LYS A 160 5.43 -17.06 -2.45
N GLU A 161 4.31 -17.47 -1.86
CA GLU A 161 3.16 -17.99 -2.59
C GLU A 161 2.55 -16.93 -3.50
N ALA A 162 2.35 -15.71 -2.99
CA ALA A 162 1.82 -14.60 -3.78
C ALA A 162 2.71 -14.29 -5.01
N VAL A 163 4.02 -14.26 -4.82
CA VAL A 163 4.99 -14.03 -5.92
C VAL A 163 4.96 -15.20 -6.91
N ALA A 164 4.93 -16.44 -6.44
CA ALA A 164 4.85 -17.63 -7.30
C ALA A 164 3.57 -17.63 -8.16
N ARG A 165 2.48 -17.03 -7.67
CA ARG A 165 1.21 -16.89 -8.40
C ARG A 165 1.15 -15.69 -9.34
N GLY A 166 2.14 -14.81 -9.32
CA GLY A 166 2.23 -13.71 -10.27
C GLY A 166 2.07 -12.31 -9.66
N ALA A 167 2.17 -12.15 -8.34
CA ALA A 167 2.30 -10.82 -7.76
C ALA A 167 3.57 -10.16 -8.29
N GLY A 168 3.43 -9.00 -8.91
CA GLY A 168 4.56 -8.22 -9.42
C GLY A 168 5.13 -7.24 -8.39
N GLU A 169 4.40 -7.01 -7.30
CA GLU A 169 4.80 -6.13 -6.19
C GLU A 169 4.09 -6.54 -4.91
N LEU A 170 4.76 -6.39 -3.77
CA LEU A 170 4.18 -6.59 -2.46
C LEU A 170 4.05 -5.24 -1.72
N LEU A 171 2.88 -4.98 -1.13
CA LEU A 171 2.65 -3.88 -0.21
C LEU A 171 2.50 -4.47 1.19
N VAL A 172 3.51 -4.31 2.04
CA VAL A 172 3.54 -4.98 3.34
C VAL A 172 3.39 -3.96 4.46
N THR A 173 2.32 -4.13 5.25
CA THR A 173 2.05 -3.29 6.41
C THR A 173 2.39 -4.04 7.69
N SER A 174 3.35 -3.51 8.46
CA SER A 174 3.58 -3.98 9.83
C SER A 174 2.50 -3.40 10.75
N MET A 175 1.56 -4.25 11.18
CA MET A 175 0.49 -3.86 12.10
C MET A 175 1.03 -3.54 13.51
N ASP A 176 2.20 -4.08 13.86
CA ASP A 176 2.88 -3.78 15.12
C ASP A 176 3.45 -2.36 15.14
N LYS A 177 3.71 -1.78 13.97
CA LYS A 177 4.24 -0.44 13.78
C LYS A 177 3.19 0.57 13.31
N ASP A 178 2.10 0.12 12.68
CA ASP A 178 1.11 1.03 12.10
C ASP A 178 0.49 1.96 13.15
N GLY A 179 0.46 3.26 12.83
CA GLY A 179 -0.04 4.30 13.71
C GLY A 179 0.88 4.68 14.89
N THR A 180 1.98 3.96 15.13
CA THR A 180 2.86 4.21 16.29
C THR A 180 3.84 5.37 16.10
N LYS A 181 4.14 5.74 14.85
CA LYS A 181 5.19 6.73 14.50
C LYS A 181 6.57 6.38 15.07
N SER A 182 6.86 5.09 15.28
CA SER A 182 8.11 4.60 15.90
C SER A 182 9.15 4.08 14.89
N GLY A 183 8.95 4.36 13.61
CA GLY A 183 9.77 3.88 12.51
C GLY A 183 9.24 2.58 11.89
N PHE A 184 9.68 2.31 10.67
CA PHE A 184 9.32 1.10 9.92
C PHE A 184 9.88 -0.17 10.56
N ASP A 185 9.28 -1.32 10.26
CA ASP A 185 9.70 -2.63 10.76
C ASP A 185 10.86 -3.19 9.91
N ILE A 186 12.06 -2.71 10.16
CA ILE A 186 13.27 -3.03 9.37
C ILE A 186 13.52 -4.55 9.32
N GLU A 187 13.35 -5.25 10.44
CA GLU A 187 13.63 -6.69 10.50
C GLU A 187 12.64 -7.50 9.68
N LEU A 188 11.37 -7.12 9.66
CA LEU A 188 10.37 -7.73 8.79
C LEU A 188 10.76 -7.57 7.30
N TYR A 189 11.15 -6.37 6.88
CA TYR A 189 11.49 -6.14 5.47
C TYR A 189 12.77 -6.86 5.06
N LYS A 190 13.80 -6.91 5.91
CA LYS A 190 15.00 -7.73 5.67
C LYS A 190 14.67 -9.22 5.51
N ALA A 191 13.78 -9.72 6.35
CA ALA A 191 13.34 -11.11 6.24
C ALA A 191 12.58 -11.37 4.93
N LEU A 192 11.67 -10.47 4.52
CA LEU A 192 10.96 -10.57 3.25
C LEU A 192 11.90 -10.54 2.05
N GLU A 193 12.86 -9.62 2.02
CA GLU A 193 13.85 -9.48 0.94
C GLU A 193 14.73 -10.74 0.77
N SER A 194 14.89 -11.50 1.83
CA SER A 194 15.64 -12.77 1.77
C SER A 194 14.89 -13.91 1.06
N VAL A 195 13.57 -13.78 0.89
CA VAL A 195 12.70 -14.87 0.37
C VAL A 195 11.94 -14.51 -0.90
N VAL A 196 11.85 -13.22 -1.30
CA VAL A 196 11.22 -12.78 -2.54
C VAL A 196 12.12 -11.82 -3.30
N ASN A 197 11.91 -11.74 -4.61
CA ASN A 197 12.72 -10.91 -5.53
C ASN A 197 11.89 -9.85 -6.31
N VAL A 198 10.66 -9.59 -5.87
CA VAL A 198 9.82 -8.52 -6.42
C VAL A 198 9.96 -7.24 -5.61
N PRO A 199 9.61 -6.08 -6.18
CA PRO A 199 9.53 -4.82 -5.43
C PRO A 199 8.67 -4.96 -4.18
N ILE A 200 9.13 -4.34 -3.07
CA ILE A 200 8.39 -4.27 -1.82
C ILE A 200 8.14 -2.80 -1.49
N ILE A 201 6.90 -2.48 -1.15
CA ILE A 201 6.49 -1.22 -0.54
C ILE A 201 6.33 -1.45 0.96
N ALA A 202 7.12 -0.72 1.75
CA ALA A 202 7.03 -0.75 3.20
C ALA A 202 5.92 0.19 3.70
N SER A 203 5.10 -0.28 4.63
CA SER A 203 3.97 0.44 5.22
C SER A 203 3.90 0.21 6.73
N GLY A 204 3.46 1.23 7.47
CA GLY A 204 3.30 1.20 8.92
C GLY A 204 4.54 1.69 9.68
N GLY A 205 4.33 2.64 10.60
CA GLY A 205 5.34 3.13 11.54
C GLY A 205 6.02 4.46 11.17
N ALA A 206 5.86 4.98 9.97
CA ALA A 206 6.44 6.27 9.58
C ALA A 206 5.96 7.40 10.49
N GLY A 207 6.89 8.14 11.07
CA GLY A 207 6.61 9.30 11.94
C GLY A 207 7.41 10.55 11.57
N LYS A 208 8.62 10.38 11.03
CA LYS A 208 9.55 11.47 10.71
C LYS A 208 10.48 11.10 9.56
N VAL A 209 11.22 12.07 9.06
CA VAL A 209 12.12 11.91 7.90
C VAL A 209 13.18 10.83 8.13
N GLU A 210 13.75 10.76 9.33
CA GLU A 210 14.78 9.79 9.70
C GLU A 210 14.30 8.35 9.54
N ASP A 211 13.01 8.07 9.75
CA ASP A 211 12.44 6.72 9.60
C ASP A 211 12.57 6.23 8.15
N PHE A 212 12.39 7.13 7.17
CA PHE A 212 12.58 6.80 5.75
C PHE A 212 14.07 6.63 5.40
N VAL A 213 14.95 7.45 5.99
CA VAL A 213 16.40 7.31 5.83
C VAL A 213 16.85 5.95 6.33
N ASP A 214 16.43 5.57 7.54
CA ASP A 214 16.76 4.29 8.15
C ASP A 214 16.24 3.10 7.33
N LEU A 215 14.98 3.17 6.89
CA LEU A 215 14.38 2.15 6.02
C LEU A 215 15.22 1.93 4.76
N PHE A 216 15.49 2.98 4.00
CA PHE A 216 16.15 2.86 2.71
C PHE A 216 17.65 2.58 2.79
N LYS A 217 18.30 2.90 3.92
CA LYS A 217 19.70 2.53 4.17
C LYS A 217 19.86 1.08 4.61
N GLN A 218 18.91 0.56 5.38
CA GLN A 218 19.04 -0.75 5.99
C GLN A 218 18.36 -1.86 5.20
N THR A 219 17.53 -1.50 4.20
CA THR A 219 16.78 -2.46 3.38
C THR A 219 16.89 -2.11 1.90
N SER A 220 16.53 -3.05 1.05
CA SER A 220 16.43 -2.85 -0.41
C SER A 220 15.01 -2.52 -0.89
N VAL A 221 14.03 -2.36 0.00
CA VAL A 221 12.65 -2.00 -0.37
C VAL A 221 12.62 -0.85 -1.36
N THR A 222 11.68 -0.89 -2.28
CA THR A 222 11.64 0.05 -3.42
C THR A 222 10.70 1.21 -3.22
N GLY A 223 9.82 1.14 -2.22
CA GLY A 223 8.88 2.19 -1.89
C GLY A 223 8.58 2.26 -0.41
N ALA A 224 8.23 3.44 0.06
CA ALA A 224 7.72 3.69 1.41
C ALA A 224 6.35 4.37 1.32
N LEU A 225 5.36 3.75 1.97
CA LEU A 225 4.00 4.22 2.03
C LEU A 225 3.72 4.84 3.39
N ALA A 226 3.11 6.02 3.38
CA ALA A 226 2.60 6.66 4.58
C ALA A 226 1.30 7.43 4.28
N ALA A 227 0.51 7.67 5.30
CA ALA A 227 -0.76 8.37 5.20
C ALA A 227 -0.81 9.60 6.13
N SER A 228 -1.00 9.41 7.43
CA SER A 228 -1.28 10.47 8.39
C SER A 228 -0.24 11.60 8.40
N ILE A 229 1.05 11.26 8.36
CA ILE A 229 2.13 12.27 8.41
C ILE A 229 2.13 13.20 7.18
N PHE A 230 1.66 12.70 6.03
CA PHE A 230 1.49 13.49 4.82
C PHE A 230 0.17 14.27 4.85
N HIS A 231 -0.95 13.63 5.24
CA HIS A 231 -2.26 14.29 5.31
C HIS A 231 -2.28 15.47 6.28
N PHE A 232 -1.60 15.34 7.41
CA PHE A 232 -1.54 16.41 8.43
C PHE A 232 -0.37 17.37 8.23
N GLY A 233 0.42 17.20 7.15
CA GLY A 233 1.54 18.08 6.83
C GLY A 233 2.71 18.02 7.82
N GLU A 234 2.79 16.94 8.62
CA GLU A 234 3.90 16.73 9.55
C GLU A 234 5.22 16.49 8.80
N VAL A 235 5.13 15.83 7.64
CA VAL A 235 6.24 15.66 6.69
C VAL A 235 5.77 16.08 5.31
N LYS A 236 6.50 16.95 4.65
CA LYS A 236 6.26 17.34 3.26
C LYS A 236 7.10 16.51 2.32
N ILE A 237 6.50 15.97 1.26
CA ILE A 237 7.17 15.07 0.33
C ILE A 237 8.41 15.70 -0.34
N PRO A 238 8.38 16.96 -0.81
CA PRO A 238 9.56 17.58 -1.39
C PRO A 238 10.74 17.70 -0.43
N GLU A 239 10.47 18.07 0.84
CA GLU A 239 11.48 18.19 1.91
C GLU A 239 12.05 16.81 2.24
N LEU A 240 11.19 15.79 2.37
CA LEU A 240 11.59 14.39 2.57
C LEU A 240 12.53 13.91 1.45
N LYS A 241 12.17 14.14 0.19
CA LYS A 241 13.01 13.75 -0.96
C LYS A 241 14.36 14.47 -0.97
N GLN A 242 14.38 15.74 -0.58
CA GLN A 242 15.62 16.50 -0.46
C GLN A 242 16.53 15.88 0.59
N GLU A 243 16.02 15.56 1.77
CA GLU A 243 16.78 14.92 2.86
C GLU A 243 17.27 13.53 2.47
N LEU A 244 16.45 12.73 1.80
CA LEU A 244 16.88 11.43 1.30
C LEU A 244 18.05 11.54 0.33
N ARG A 245 18.02 12.51 -0.60
CA ARG A 245 19.14 12.78 -1.52
C ARG A 245 20.39 13.24 -0.76
N ALA A 246 20.25 14.07 0.26
CA ALA A 246 21.37 14.51 1.11
C ALA A 246 22.03 13.33 1.84
N HIS A 247 21.27 12.28 2.14
CA HIS A 247 21.78 11.04 2.72
C HIS A 247 22.28 10.01 1.66
N GLY A 248 22.40 10.41 0.39
CA GLY A 248 22.88 9.54 -0.69
C GLY A 248 21.87 8.51 -1.18
N ILE A 249 20.58 8.67 -0.86
CA ILE A 249 19.51 7.78 -1.29
C ILE A 249 18.93 8.33 -2.60
N THR A 250 18.97 7.52 -3.66
CA THR A 250 18.38 7.89 -4.95
C THR A 250 16.85 7.77 -4.85
N VAL A 251 16.15 8.88 -4.96
CA VAL A 251 14.69 8.96 -5.01
C VAL A 251 14.23 9.42 -6.39
N ARG A 252 13.03 8.97 -6.77
CA ARG A 252 12.40 9.32 -8.04
C ARG A 252 12.05 10.81 -8.14
#